data_9844c64eeda0bc75af93f54113f0f114
#
_entry.id   9844c64eeda0bc75af93f54113f0f114
#
_cell.length_a   1.000
_cell.length_b   1.000
_cell.length_c   1.000
_cell.angle_alpha   90.00
_cell.angle_beta   90.00
_cell.angle_gamma   90.00
#
_symmetry.space_group_name_H-M   'P 1'
#
loop_
_entity.id
_entity.type
_entity.pdbx_description
1 polymer ?
#
loop_
_entity_poly.entity_id
_entity_poly.type
_entity_poly.pdbx_seq_one_letter_code
_entity_poly.pdbx_strand_id
1 'polypeptide(L)'
;MSSQPPRVRSRRSERNQTAERPLEDDIDTSRRGMGPGVRPVVAVTGAASGIGHRVALLLSENEQVKRLIAIDERRGDIPGAQWRIMDVRDPALAGRLDGVDVVLHLDLDLSLDSEPRARGARNVRGTQTVLTAAAAAGVPRVVLCTSAMVYGALPENETPLDEDAPLKATADASLVGDLLEIEELAARAPRAHRALNVTVVRPATLVGGPEADSVLTRHFEAPRLLVVSGSRPRWQFCHVDDLASALVYAALGKVEGVVTVASEGWLEQEEVEELSGMRRMELPASLALGTAERLHRLGLTPAPAGDLAYTMHGWVVPSTRLRDAGWRPLWTNELAFAALLEDVAGRHALVARRLGRKDATTLGAAGATVALIGTAAIVRKVRKRRGI
;
A
#
# COMPACT_ATOMS: atom_id res chain seq x y z
N MET A 1 -46.05 -88.66 -1.08
CA MET A 1 -47.45 -88.19 -0.87
C MET A 1 -47.30 -86.66 -0.64
N SER A 2 -47.72 -85.96 -1.64
CA SER A 2 -47.53 -84.52 -1.82
C SER A 2 -48.81 -83.80 -1.51
N SER A 3 -48.77 -82.68 -0.84
CA SER A 3 -49.89 -81.76 -0.78
C SER A 3 -49.37 -80.32 -0.71
N GLN A 4 -49.59 -79.63 -1.83
CA GLN A 4 -49.47 -78.16 -1.92
C GLN A 4 -50.75 -77.49 -1.30
N PRO A 5 -50.58 -76.34 -0.68
CA PRO A 5 -51.74 -75.45 -0.37
C PRO A 5 -51.82 -74.29 -1.40
N PRO A 6 -52.98 -73.60 -1.42
CA PRO A 6 -53.47 -72.87 -2.57
C PRO A 6 -53.02 -71.40 -2.64
N ARG A 7 -53.03 -70.88 -3.88
CA ARG A 7 -52.74 -69.49 -4.24
C ARG A 7 -53.86 -68.54 -3.77
N VAL A 8 -53.49 -67.49 -2.99
CA VAL A 8 -54.33 -66.36 -2.70
C VAL A 8 -54.05 -65.24 -3.66
N ARG A 9 -55.04 -64.80 -4.40
CA ARG A 9 -55.00 -63.58 -5.25
C ARG A 9 -55.08 -62.37 -4.35
N SER A 10 -54.08 -61.47 -4.36
CA SER A 10 -54.15 -60.13 -3.76
C SER A 10 -54.41 -59.08 -4.83
N ARG A 11 -55.38 -58.22 -4.54
CA ARG A 11 -55.88 -57.14 -5.35
C ARG A 11 -54.75 -56.06 -5.52
N ARG A 12 -54.54 -55.61 -6.73
CA ARG A 12 -53.79 -54.45 -7.11
C ARG A 12 -54.43 -53.18 -6.54
N SER A 13 -53.82 -52.51 -5.57
CA SER A 13 -54.15 -51.15 -5.20
C SER A 13 -53.26 -50.23 -5.97
N GLU A 14 -53.82 -49.45 -6.87
CA GLU A 14 -53.18 -48.32 -7.53
C GLU A 14 -52.84 -47.29 -6.46
N ARG A 15 -51.56 -47.12 -6.16
CA ARG A 15 -51.05 -45.95 -5.45
C ARG A 15 -50.40 -45.00 -6.47
N ASN A 16 -51.04 -43.82 -6.55
CA ASN A 16 -50.46 -42.59 -7.12
C ASN A 16 -48.98 -42.48 -6.84
N GLN A 17 -48.15 -42.55 -7.87
CA GLN A 17 -46.80 -42.06 -7.84
C GLN A 17 -46.85 -40.57 -8.10
N THR A 18 -46.94 -39.78 -7.03
CA THR A 18 -46.53 -38.39 -7.02
C THR A 18 -45.00 -38.40 -7.16
N ALA A 19 -44.51 -38.03 -8.33
CA ALA A 19 -43.09 -37.81 -8.58
C ALA A 19 -42.61 -36.68 -7.67
N GLU A 20 -41.87 -37.01 -6.62
CA GLU A 20 -41.00 -36.06 -5.95
C GLU A 20 -39.95 -35.60 -6.94
N ARG A 21 -40.10 -34.36 -7.44
CA ARG A 21 -38.99 -33.62 -8.07
C ARG A 21 -37.94 -33.41 -6.99
N PRO A 22 -36.65 -33.75 -7.24
CA PRO A 22 -35.58 -33.26 -6.41
C PRO A 22 -35.61 -31.72 -6.49
N LEU A 23 -35.64 -31.05 -5.34
CA LEU A 23 -35.24 -29.64 -5.22
C LEU A 23 -33.75 -29.60 -5.60
N GLU A 24 -33.46 -29.46 -6.90
CA GLU A 24 -32.23 -28.91 -7.34
C GLU A 24 -32.21 -27.46 -6.80
N ASP A 25 -31.48 -27.26 -5.71
CA ASP A 25 -31.02 -25.98 -5.26
C ASP A 25 -30.22 -25.40 -6.43
N ASP A 26 -30.86 -24.63 -7.29
CA ASP A 26 -30.24 -23.66 -8.18
C ASP A 26 -29.60 -22.58 -7.30
N ILE A 27 -28.53 -22.93 -6.60
CA ILE A 27 -27.54 -21.94 -6.20
C ILE A 27 -26.84 -21.53 -7.49
N ASP A 28 -27.42 -20.52 -8.15
CA ASP A 28 -26.74 -19.77 -9.20
C ASP A 28 -25.46 -19.14 -8.62
N THR A 29 -24.41 -19.96 -8.51
CA THR A 29 -23.04 -19.55 -8.29
C THR A 29 -22.43 -19.07 -9.60
N SER A 30 -23.18 -18.36 -10.43
CA SER A 30 -22.57 -17.58 -11.49
C SER A 30 -21.73 -16.50 -10.79
N ARG A 31 -20.43 -16.79 -10.68
CA ARG A 31 -19.42 -15.78 -10.48
C ARG A 31 -19.76 -14.63 -11.44
N ARG A 32 -20.25 -13.52 -10.92
CA ARG A 32 -20.37 -12.27 -11.66
C ARG A 32 -18.95 -11.71 -11.85
N GLY A 33 -18.08 -12.47 -12.50
CA GLY A 33 -16.97 -11.94 -13.23
C GLY A 33 -17.59 -11.05 -14.31
N MET A 34 -17.22 -9.79 -14.38
CA MET A 34 -17.70 -8.92 -15.43
C MET A 34 -17.39 -9.59 -16.75
N GLY A 35 -18.41 -9.94 -17.52
CA GLY A 35 -18.25 -10.52 -18.85
C GLY A 35 -17.46 -9.56 -19.74
N PRO A 36 -16.74 -10.05 -20.75
CA PRO A 36 -16.00 -9.19 -21.69
C PRO A 36 -16.93 -8.16 -22.30
N GLY A 37 -16.60 -6.86 -22.15
CA GLY A 37 -17.35 -5.72 -22.69
C GLY A 37 -18.28 -4.99 -21.70
N VAL A 38 -18.41 -5.43 -20.45
CA VAL A 38 -19.18 -4.68 -19.44
C VAL A 38 -18.30 -3.57 -18.84
N ARG A 39 -18.72 -2.32 -19.02
CA ARG A 39 -18.05 -1.16 -18.40
C ARG A 39 -18.47 -1.02 -16.93
N PRO A 40 -17.54 -1.01 -15.97
CA PRO A 40 -17.86 -0.94 -14.56
C PRO A 40 -18.32 0.46 -14.10
N VAL A 41 -19.11 0.47 -13.03
CA VAL A 41 -19.30 1.63 -12.16
C VAL A 41 -18.20 1.57 -11.10
N VAL A 42 -17.31 2.54 -11.09
CA VAL A 42 -16.15 2.58 -10.20
C VAL A 42 -16.35 3.64 -9.13
N ALA A 43 -16.16 3.28 -7.87
CA ALA A 43 -16.09 4.22 -6.75
C ALA A 43 -14.63 4.37 -6.28
N VAL A 44 -14.17 5.60 -6.11
CA VAL A 44 -12.84 5.92 -5.59
C VAL A 44 -13.00 6.68 -4.28
N THR A 45 -12.42 6.18 -3.20
CA THR A 45 -12.32 6.91 -1.93
C THR A 45 -11.02 7.70 -1.87
N GLY A 46 -10.98 8.80 -1.10
CA GLY A 46 -9.84 9.71 -1.10
C GLY A 46 -9.69 10.47 -2.42
N ALA A 47 -10.80 10.67 -3.14
CA ALA A 47 -10.79 11.21 -4.50
C ALA A 47 -10.50 12.71 -4.59
N ALA A 48 -10.48 13.45 -3.47
CA ALA A 48 -10.28 14.90 -3.49
C ALA A 48 -8.81 15.34 -3.58
N SER A 49 -7.85 14.45 -3.33
CA SER A 49 -6.42 14.79 -3.30
C SER A 49 -5.51 13.58 -3.53
N GLY A 50 -4.23 13.83 -3.71
CA GLY A 50 -3.18 12.81 -3.79
C GLY A 50 -3.41 11.78 -4.88
N ILE A 51 -3.02 10.54 -4.61
CA ILE A 51 -3.13 9.44 -5.55
C ILE A 51 -4.59 9.13 -5.91
N GLY A 52 -5.53 9.29 -4.96
CA GLY A 52 -6.96 9.11 -5.21
C GLY A 52 -7.51 10.05 -6.27
N HIS A 53 -7.13 11.33 -6.21
CA HIS A 53 -7.51 12.32 -7.22
C HIS A 53 -6.91 12.01 -8.60
N ARG A 54 -5.62 11.65 -8.64
CA ARG A 54 -4.91 11.29 -9.87
C ARG A 54 -5.56 10.07 -10.56
N VAL A 55 -5.87 9.03 -9.80
CA VAL A 55 -6.55 7.83 -10.30
C VAL A 55 -7.97 8.16 -10.77
N ALA A 56 -8.70 8.97 -10.01
CA ALA A 56 -10.07 9.35 -10.38
C ALA A 56 -10.11 10.20 -11.66
N LEU A 57 -9.12 11.07 -11.90
CA LEU A 57 -8.98 11.77 -13.17
C LEU A 57 -8.79 10.79 -14.34
N LEU A 58 -7.86 9.85 -14.24
CA LEU A 58 -7.61 8.84 -15.26
C LEU A 58 -8.86 7.99 -15.55
N LEU A 59 -9.61 7.62 -14.49
CA LEU A 59 -10.86 6.86 -14.65
C LEU A 59 -11.98 7.69 -15.25
N SER A 60 -12.03 9.01 -15.01
CA SER A 60 -13.06 9.89 -15.57
C SER A 60 -12.94 10.05 -17.09
N GLU A 61 -11.73 9.92 -17.62
CA GLU A 61 -11.39 10.01 -19.04
C GLU A 61 -11.40 8.63 -19.73
N ASN A 62 -11.54 7.54 -18.97
CA ASN A 62 -11.43 6.18 -19.49
C ASN A 62 -12.76 5.67 -20.05
N GLU A 63 -12.82 5.45 -21.37
CA GLU A 63 -14.00 4.94 -22.06
C GLU A 63 -14.48 3.55 -21.59
N GLN A 64 -13.62 2.77 -20.93
CA GLN A 64 -13.96 1.48 -20.35
C GLN A 64 -14.74 1.62 -19.03
N VAL A 65 -14.84 2.83 -18.45
CA VAL A 65 -15.60 3.12 -17.24
C VAL A 65 -17.00 3.63 -17.61
N LYS A 66 -18.04 3.02 -17.04
CA LYS A 66 -19.43 3.44 -17.26
C LYS A 66 -19.76 4.70 -16.48
N ARG A 67 -19.30 4.78 -15.25
CA ARG A 67 -19.58 5.87 -14.32
C ARG A 67 -18.53 5.90 -13.20
N LEU A 68 -18.09 7.09 -12.84
CA LEU A 68 -17.18 7.33 -11.73
C LEU A 68 -17.94 7.95 -10.55
N ILE A 69 -17.76 7.38 -9.38
CA ILE A 69 -18.24 7.88 -8.09
C ILE A 69 -17.02 8.28 -7.28
N ALA A 70 -16.95 9.55 -6.91
CA ALA A 70 -15.88 10.09 -6.07
C ALA A 70 -16.37 10.22 -4.63
N ILE A 71 -15.67 9.63 -3.68
CA ILE A 71 -16.00 9.63 -2.24
C ILE A 71 -14.87 10.28 -1.48
N ASP A 72 -15.17 11.35 -0.73
CA ASP A 72 -14.20 12.04 0.14
C ASP A 72 -14.96 12.93 1.12
N GLU A 73 -14.30 13.37 2.18
CA GLU A 73 -14.84 14.36 3.12
C GLU A 73 -14.99 15.75 2.46
N ARG A 74 -14.30 16.00 1.37
CA ARG A 74 -14.31 17.24 0.59
C ARG A 74 -14.59 16.95 -0.86
N ARG A 75 -15.14 17.95 -1.55
CA ARG A 75 -15.29 17.88 -3.01
C ARG A 75 -13.98 18.31 -3.68
N GLY A 76 -13.49 17.49 -4.62
CA GLY A 76 -12.41 17.84 -5.54
C GLY A 76 -12.96 18.27 -6.90
N ASP A 77 -12.05 18.52 -7.84
CA ASP A 77 -12.36 18.88 -9.23
C ASP A 77 -12.05 17.70 -10.16
N ILE A 78 -13.06 16.85 -10.39
CA ILE A 78 -12.96 15.72 -11.33
C ILE A 78 -14.14 15.79 -12.28
N PRO A 79 -13.89 16.01 -13.59
CA PRO A 79 -14.95 16.11 -14.59
C PRO A 79 -15.84 14.87 -14.64
N GLY A 80 -17.15 15.04 -14.68
CA GLY A 80 -18.12 13.95 -14.83
C GLY A 80 -18.28 13.03 -13.61
N ALA A 81 -17.51 13.20 -12.54
CA ALA A 81 -17.63 12.38 -11.34
C ALA A 81 -18.88 12.71 -10.52
N GLN A 82 -19.55 11.66 -10.02
CA GLN A 82 -20.63 11.78 -9.05
C GLN A 82 -20.05 11.80 -7.64
N TRP A 83 -20.07 12.97 -7.00
CA TRP A 83 -19.53 13.15 -5.67
C TRP A 83 -20.47 12.67 -4.58
N ARG A 84 -19.91 11.95 -3.60
CA ARG A 84 -20.52 11.54 -2.33
C ARG A 84 -19.64 12.04 -1.20
N ILE A 85 -20.04 13.18 -0.61
CA ILE A 85 -19.25 13.82 0.44
C ILE A 85 -19.55 13.13 1.77
N MET A 86 -18.54 12.40 2.28
CA MET A 86 -18.65 11.65 3.53
C MET A 86 -17.29 11.12 3.99
N ASP A 87 -17.19 10.82 5.28
CA ASP A 87 -16.09 10.04 5.86
C ASP A 87 -16.29 8.56 5.53
N VAL A 88 -15.26 7.88 5.05
CA VAL A 88 -15.31 6.43 4.74
C VAL A 88 -15.57 5.57 5.97
N ARG A 89 -15.37 6.09 7.18
CA ARG A 89 -15.68 5.42 8.45
C ARG A 89 -17.17 5.50 8.82
N ASP A 90 -17.97 6.23 8.07
CA ASP A 90 -19.41 6.32 8.32
C ASP A 90 -20.11 5.00 7.90
N PRO A 91 -20.85 4.33 8.80
CA PRO A 91 -21.61 3.13 8.48
C PRO A 91 -22.61 3.30 7.32
N ALA A 92 -23.06 4.53 7.04
CA ALA A 92 -23.93 4.84 5.90
C ALA A 92 -23.25 4.61 4.53
N LEU A 93 -21.93 4.34 4.49
CA LEU A 93 -21.19 4.06 3.27
C LEU A 93 -21.82 2.90 2.47
N ALA A 94 -22.32 1.86 3.12
CA ALA A 94 -22.95 0.71 2.44
C ALA A 94 -24.07 1.15 1.48
N GLY A 95 -24.99 2.00 1.95
CA GLY A 95 -26.07 2.55 1.09
C GLY A 95 -25.56 3.51 -0.01
N ARG A 96 -24.32 3.96 0.10
CA ARG A 96 -23.68 4.80 -0.94
C ARG A 96 -22.93 3.98 -2.00
N LEU A 97 -22.78 2.67 -1.80
CA LEU A 97 -22.13 1.77 -2.74
C LEU A 97 -23.14 0.96 -3.61
N ASP A 98 -24.45 1.27 -3.50
CA ASP A 98 -25.44 0.61 -4.35
C ASP A 98 -25.18 0.80 -5.84
N GLY A 99 -25.17 -0.32 -6.58
CA GLY A 99 -24.88 -0.35 -8.01
C GLY A 99 -23.42 -0.03 -8.38
N VAL A 100 -22.48 -0.12 -7.43
CA VAL A 100 -21.04 -0.04 -7.67
C VAL A 100 -20.48 -1.43 -7.99
N ASP A 101 -19.66 -1.52 -9.02
CA ASP A 101 -19.00 -2.77 -9.43
C ASP A 101 -17.59 -2.90 -8.83
N VAL A 102 -16.92 -1.77 -8.62
CA VAL A 102 -15.54 -1.74 -8.08
C VAL A 102 -15.38 -0.59 -7.11
N VAL A 103 -14.78 -0.85 -5.94
CA VAL A 103 -14.31 0.19 -5.02
C VAL A 103 -12.78 0.23 -5.03
N LEU A 104 -12.20 1.37 -5.38
CA LEU A 104 -10.78 1.68 -5.09
C LEU A 104 -10.73 2.44 -3.78
N HIS A 105 -10.13 1.83 -2.77
CA HIS A 105 -9.95 2.48 -1.48
C HIS A 105 -8.55 3.09 -1.37
N LEU A 106 -8.50 4.42 -1.51
CA LEU A 106 -7.28 5.23 -1.50
C LEU A 106 -7.31 6.34 -0.43
N ASP A 107 -8.35 6.35 0.43
CA ASP A 107 -8.46 7.28 1.55
C ASP A 107 -7.62 6.80 2.74
N LEU A 108 -6.30 6.93 2.60
CA LEU A 108 -5.33 6.58 3.61
C LEU A 108 -4.52 7.81 4.03
N ASP A 109 -4.23 7.92 5.31
CA ASP A 109 -3.26 8.87 5.85
C ASP A 109 -1.87 8.22 5.82
N LEU A 110 -1.06 8.61 4.85
CA LEU A 110 0.31 8.13 4.67
C LEU A 110 1.36 9.06 5.27
N SER A 111 0.95 10.14 5.96
CA SER A 111 1.87 11.10 6.55
C SER A 111 2.62 10.50 7.74
N LEU A 112 3.94 10.64 7.73
CA LEU A 112 4.79 10.28 8.87
C LEU A 112 4.59 11.20 10.08
N ASP A 113 4.06 12.41 9.87
CA ASP A 113 3.87 13.41 10.93
C ASP A 113 2.50 13.28 11.63
N SER A 114 1.63 12.38 11.15
CA SER A 114 0.33 12.12 11.77
C SER A 114 0.46 11.42 13.12
N GLU A 115 -0.44 11.75 14.04
CA GLU A 115 -0.51 11.06 15.32
C GLU A 115 -0.89 9.59 15.10
N PRO A 116 -0.12 8.61 15.63
CA PRO A 116 -0.26 7.19 15.28
C PRO A 116 -1.66 6.61 15.51
N ARG A 117 -2.34 6.99 16.59
CA ARG A 117 -3.70 6.50 16.89
C ARG A 117 -4.74 7.06 15.91
N ALA A 118 -4.63 8.34 15.56
CA ALA A 118 -5.53 8.98 14.60
C ALA A 118 -5.30 8.40 13.19
N ARG A 119 -4.05 8.21 12.80
CA ARG A 119 -3.64 7.57 11.54
C ARG A 119 -4.17 6.13 11.46
N GLY A 120 -3.90 5.28 12.45
CA GLY A 120 -4.40 3.90 12.49
C GLY A 120 -5.93 3.83 12.49
N ALA A 121 -6.62 4.75 13.18
CA ALA A 121 -8.07 4.83 13.13
C ALA A 121 -8.59 5.19 11.73
N ARG A 122 -7.91 6.06 10.98
CA ARG A 122 -8.27 6.38 9.60
C ARG A 122 -7.96 5.19 8.68
N ASN A 123 -6.75 4.69 8.74
CA ASN A 123 -6.26 3.65 7.84
C ASN A 123 -6.95 2.30 8.07
N VAL A 124 -6.87 1.77 9.27
CA VAL A 124 -7.33 0.42 9.57
C VAL A 124 -8.86 0.35 9.69
N ARG A 125 -9.47 1.24 10.51
CA ARG A 125 -10.94 1.24 10.65
C ARG A 125 -11.63 1.72 9.39
N GLY A 126 -11.04 2.70 8.67
CA GLY A 126 -11.54 3.12 7.36
C GLY A 126 -11.60 1.96 6.39
N THR A 127 -10.49 1.22 6.24
CA THR A 127 -10.43 0.03 5.38
C THR A 127 -11.43 -1.04 5.80
N GLN A 128 -11.55 -1.32 7.11
CA GLN A 128 -12.52 -2.28 7.63
C GLN A 128 -13.96 -1.86 7.29
N THR A 129 -14.29 -0.58 7.44
CA THR A 129 -15.62 -0.05 7.09
C THR A 129 -15.87 -0.18 5.59
N VAL A 130 -14.90 0.16 4.74
CA VAL A 130 -15.02 0.04 3.29
C VAL A 130 -15.25 -1.41 2.86
N LEU A 131 -14.47 -2.36 3.38
CA LEU A 131 -14.63 -3.78 3.06
C LEU A 131 -15.99 -4.32 3.51
N THR A 132 -16.46 -3.93 4.71
CA THR A 132 -17.77 -4.32 5.24
C THR A 132 -18.91 -3.70 4.42
N ALA A 133 -18.80 -2.41 4.08
CA ALA A 133 -19.78 -1.70 3.27
C ALA A 133 -19.86 -2.25 1.85
N ALA A 134 -18.72 -2.56 1.23
CA ALA A 134 -18.66 -3.19 -0.08
C ALA A 134 -19.34 -4.56 -0.08
N ALA A 135 -19.04 -5.39 0.91
CA ALA A 135 -19.70 -6.70 1.06
C ALA A 135 -21.22 -6.57 1.27
N ALA A 136 -21.66 -5.64 2.13
CA ALA A 136 -23.08 -5.40 2.40
C ALA A 136 -23.84 -4.86 1.17
N ALA A 137 -23.20 -4.05 0.35
CA ALA A 137 -23.74 -3.51 -0.90
C ALA A 137 -23.64 -4.49 -2.09
N GLY A 138 -23.03 -5.67 -1.90
CA GLY A 138 -22.84 -6.66 -2.96
C GLY A 138 -21.81 -6.23 -4.02
N VAL A 139 -20.88 -5.35 -3.68
CA VAL A 139 -19.78 -4.95 -4.58
C VAL A 139 -18.87 -6.15 -4.82
N PRO A 140 -18.67 -6.57 -6.08
CA PRO A 140 -17.88 -7.78 -6.35
C PRO A 140 -16.36 -7.58 -6.23
N ARG A 141 -15.86 -6.34 -6.31
CA ARG A 141 -14.41 -6.08 -6.32
C ARG A 141 -14.02 -4.88 -5.47
N VAL A 142 -13.00 -5.06 -4.64
CA VAL A 142 -12.31 -3.98 -3.92
C VAL A 142 -10.83 -3.99 -4.28
N VAL A 143 -10.27 -2.83 -4.56
CA VAL A 143 -8.83 -2.61 -4.77
C VAL A 143 -8.30 -1.77 -3.62
N LEU A 144 -7.30 -2.28 -2.95
CA LEU A 144 -6.57 -1.61 -1.86
C LEU A 144 -5.16 -1.25 -2.33
N CYS A 145 -4.61 -0.17 -1.80
CA CYS A 145 -3.22 0.20 -2.00
C CYS A 145 -2.50 0.19 -0.66
N THR A 146 -1.44 -0.61 -0.54
CA THR A 146 -0.58 -0.67 0.65
C THR A 146 0.84 -0.22 0.31
N SER A 147 1.87 -1.00 0.59
CA SER A 147 3.26 -0.75 0.20
C SER A 147 4.05 -2.06 0.20
N ALA A 148 5.06 -2.17 -0.64
CA ALA A 148 6.03 -3.27 -0.58
C ALA A 148 6.86 -3.28 0.72
N MET A 149 6.84 -2.21 1.52
CA MET A 149 7.45 -2.19 2.85
C MET A 149 6.87 -3.26 3.78
N VAL A 150 5.65 -3.77 3.55
CA VAL A 150 5.05 -4.85 4.35
C VAL A 150 5.83 -6.17 4.27
N TYR A 151 6.67 -6.36 3.25
CA TYR A 151 7.58 -7.51 3.19
C TYR A 151 8.69 -7.44 4.25
N GLY A 152 9.01 -6.25 4.77
CA GLY A 152 10.12 -6.01 5.69
C GLY A 152 11.47 -5.96 4.97
N ALA A 153 12.37 -5.12 5.45
CA ALA A 153 13.74 -5.02 4.96
C ALA A 153 14.69 -5.79 5.88
N LEU A 154 14.96 -7.04 5.57
CA LEU A 154 15.74 -7.95 6.41
C LEU A 154 17.05 -8.34 5.72
N PRO A 155 18.13 -8.58 6.49
CA PRO A 155 19.43 -8.98 5.94
C PRO A 155 19.38 -10.26 5.10
N GLU A 156 18.45 -11.17 5.44
CA GLU A 156 18.26 -12.46 4.79
C GLU A 156 17.28 -12.44 3.60
N ASN A 157 16.80 -11.27 3.20
CA ASN A 157 15.90 -11.19 2.05
C ASN A 157 16.61 -11.59 0.76
N GLU A 158 16.08 -12.60 0.10
CA GLU A 158 16.42 -12.96 -1.28
C GLU A 158 15.63 -12.07 -2.23
N THR A 159 16.24 -11.01 -2.74
CA THR A 159 15.59 -10.04 -3.61
C THR A 159 15.85 -10.34 -5.09
N PRO A 160 14.85 -10.10 -5.98
CA PRO A 160 13.57 -9.43 -5.72
C PRO A 160 12.56 -10.32 -4.98
N LEU A 161 11.73 -9.69 -4.11
CA LEU A 161 10.64 -10.34 -3.37
C LEU A 161 9.41 -10.41 -4.26
N ASP A 162 8.93 -11.60 -4.58
CA ASP A 162 7.74 -11.79 -5.41
C ASP A 162 6.44 -11.44 -4.67
N GLU A 163 5.33 -11.44 -5.39
CA GLU A 163 4.03 -11.08 -4.86
C GLU A 163 3.53 -12.02 -3.74
N ASP A 164 4.00 -13.27 -3.71
CA ASP A 164 3.63 -14.28 -2.71
C ASP A 164 4.64 -14.38 -1.56
N ALA A 165 5.70 -13.57 -1.57
CA ALA A 165 6.67 -13.53 -0.48
C ALA A 165 5.99 -13.22 0.87
N PRO A 166 6.44 -13.85 1.98
CA PRO A 166 5.84 -13.66 3.28
C PRO A 166 6.00 -12.22 3.79
N LEU A 167 4.96 -11.68 4.44
CA LEU A 167 5.01 -10.39 5.08
C LEU A 167 5.80 -10.51 6.39
N LYS A 168 6.92 -9.81 6.49
CA LYS A 168 7.85 -9.89 7.63
C LYS A 168 8.08 -8.53 8.31
N ALA A 169 7.35 -7.49 7.89
CA ALA A 169 7.41 -6.19 8.57
C ALA A 169 6.95 -6.32 10.02
N THR A 170 7.43 -5.43 10.88
CA THR A 170 7.07 -5.42 12.30
C THR A 170 5.64 -4.90 12.49
N ALA A 171 4.82 -5.66 13.21
CA ALA A 171 3.48 -5.22 13.62
C ALA A 171 3.61 -4.28 14.83
N ASP A 172 3.66 -2.99 14.57
CA ASP A 172 3.76 -1.93 15.57
C ASP A 172 2.87 -0.74 15.22
N ALA A 173 2.93 0.35 15.99
CA ALA A 173 2.14 1.55 15.74
C ALA A 173 2.74 2.48 14.66
N SER A 174 3.61 1.96 13.78
CA SER A 174 4.15 2.69 12.63
C SER A 174 3.14 2.72 11.47
N LEU A 175 3.45 3.51 10.43
CA LEU A 175 2.69 3.46 9.18
C LEU A 175 2.75 2.07 8.55
N VAL A 176 3.90 1.40 8.58
CA VAL A 176 4.06 0.05 8.02
C VAL A 176 3.21 -0.96 8.79
N GLY A 177 3.12 -0.80 10.12
CA GLY A 177 2.22 -1.62 10.96
C GLY A 177 0.75 -1.43 10.61
N ASP A 178 0.29 -0.19 10.35
CA ASP A 178 -1.08 0.07 9.86
C ASP A 178 -1.33 -0.65 8.52
N LEU A 179 -0.36 -0.57 7.57
CA LEU A 179 -0.46 -1.22 6.27
C LEU A 179 -0.48 -2.75 6.38
N LEU A 180 0.30 -3.30 7.31
CA LEU A 180 0.30 -4.74 7.59
C LEU A 180 -1.07 -5.21 8.12
N GLU A 181 -1.72 -4.43 8.99
CA GLU A 181 -3.06 -4.73 9.47
C GLU A 181 -4.12 -4.64 8.34
N ILE A 182 -3.97 -3.70 7.40
CA ILE A 182 -4.79 -3.63 6.18
C ILE A 182 -4.63 -4.89 5.33
N GLU A 183 -3.42 -5.41 5.17
CA GLU A 183 -3.15 -6.67 4.46
C GLU A 183 -3.87 -7.86 5.11
N GLU A 184 -3.90 -7.92 6.43
CA GLU A 184 -4.66 -8.95 7.15
C GLU A 184 -6.17 -8.82 6.93
N LEU A 185 -6.72 -7.60 6.93
CA LEU A 185 -8.12 -7.33 6.60
C LEU A 185 -8.43 -7.78 5.17
N ALA A 186 -7.57 -7.44 4.21
CA ALA A 186 -7.68 -7.82 2.81
C ALA A 186 -7.72 -9.35 2.64
N ALA A 187 -6.86 -10.08 3.34
CA ALA A 187 -6.79 -11.54 3.27
C ALA A 187 -8.00 -12.24 3.93
N ARG A 188 -8.62 -11.60 4.93
CA ARG A 188 -9.80 -12.14 5.65
C ARG A 188 -11.11 -11.87 4.92
N ALA A 189 -11.25 -10.74 4.23
CA ALA A 189 -12.50 -10.29 3.64
C ALA A 189 -13.12 -11.30 2.64
N PRO A 190 -12.38 -11.89 1.68
CA PRO A 190 -12.94 -12.90 0.76
C PRO A 190 -13.34 -14.20 1.45
N ARG A 191 -12.74 -14.53 2.60
CA ARG A 191 -13.10 -15.72 3.39
C ARG A 191 -14.44 -15.53 4.10
N ALA A 192 -14.71 -14.30 4.57
CA ALA A 192 -15.98 -13.93 5.21
C ALA A 192 -17.09 -13.70 4.18
N HIS A 193 -16.74 -13.17 3.01
CA HIS A 193 -17.67 -12.76 1.95
C HIS A 193 -17.21 -13.32 0.61
N ARG A 194 -17.63 -14.53 0.27
CA ARG A 194 -17.16 -15.28 -0.91
C ARG A 194 -17.38 -14.59 -2.26
N ALA A 195 -18.33 -13.65 -2.33
CA ALA A 195 -18.63 -12.88 -3.52
C ALA A 195 -17.67 -11.68 -3.70
N LEU A 196 -16.89 -11.33 -2.67
CA LEU A 196 -15.98 -10.20 -2.69
C LEU A 196 -14.59 -10.65 -3.12
N ASN A 197 -14.09 -10.07 -4.21
CA ASN A 197 -12.69 -10.20 -4.63
C ASN A 197 -11.92 -8.97 -4.14
N VAL A 198 -10.76 -9.18 -3.52
CA VAL A 198 -9.89 -8.11 -3.03
C VAL A 198 -8.56 -8.19 -3.76
N THR A 199 -8.21 -7.10 -4.45
CA THR A 199 -6.90 -6.91 -5.06
C THR A 199 -6.09 -5.95 -4.19
N VAL A 200 -4.85 -6.30 -3.88
CA VAL A 200 -3.94 -5.45 -3.10
C VAL A 200 -2.77 -5.03 -3.98
N VAL A 201 -2.57 -3.72 -4.10
CA VAL A 201 -1.48 -3.11 -4.87
C VAL A 201 -0.40 -2.65 -3.90
N ARG A 202 0.82 -3.18 -4.06
CA ARG A 202 1.99 -2.88 -3.21
C ARG A 202 3.05 -2.12 -4.01
N PRO A 203 3.06 -0.79 -3.99
CA PRO A 203 4.12 -0.01 -4.63
C PRO A 203 5.44 -0.12 -3.86
N ALA A 204 6.56 -0.05 -4.60
CA ALA A 204 7.88 0.26 -4.06
C ALA A 204 7.91 1.70 -3.50
N THR A 205 9.09 2.26 -3.24
CA THR A 205 9.22 3.65 -2.75
C THR A 205 8.50 4.62 -3.68
N LEU A 206 7.42 5.23 -3.20
CA LEU A 206 6.64 6.19 -3.99
C LEU A 206 7.39 7.51 -4.13
N VAL A 207 7.42 8.07 -5.35
CA VAL A 207 8.09 9.34 -5.70
C VAL A 207 7.29 10.12 -6.73
N GLY A 208 7.61 11.41 -6.93
CA GLY A 208 7.03 12.25 -7.98
C GLY A 208 5.72 12.93 -7.59
N GLY A 209 5.57 13.37 -6.34
CA GLY A 209 4.41 14.13 -5.91
C GLY A 209 4.38 14.41 -4.41
N PRO A 210 3.50 15.28 -3.96
CA PRO A 210 3.39 15.65 -2.55
C PRO A 210 2.93 14.49 -1.66
N GLU A 211 2.29 13.47 -2.21
CA GLU A 211 1.89 12.23 -1.58
C GLU A 211 3.03 11.24 -1.33
N ALA A 212 4.19 11.47 -1.94
CA ALA A 212 5.37 10.62 -1.84
C ALA A 212 6.20 10.95 -0.59
N ASP A 213 5.56 10.98 0.60
CA ASP A 213 6.25 11.22 1.87
C ASP A 213 6.52 9.90 2.60
N SER A 214 7.80 9.55 2.72
CA SER A 214 8.23 8.32 3.38
C SER A 214 9.56 8.52 4.10
N VAL A 215 9.95 7.57 4.93
CA VAL A 215 11.29 7.55 5.56
C VAL A 215 12.37 7.62 4.50
N LEU A 216 12.17 6.95 3.36
CA LEU A 216 13.13 6.89 2.26
C LEU A 216 13.23 8.23 1.53
N THR A 217 12.10 8.89 1.23
CA THR A 217 12.15 10.22 0.59
C THR A 217 12.78 11.25 1.52
N ARG A 218 12.44 11.23 2.81
CA ARG A 218 13.05 12.11 3.83
C ARG A 218 14.54 11.83 4.08
N HIS A 219 15.03 10.64 3.73
CA HIS A 219 16.45 10.32 3.78
C HIS A 219 17.27 11.22 2.84
N PHE A 220 16.71 11.57 1.67
CA PHE A 220 17.33 12.48 0.71
C PHE A 220 17.09 13.98 1.00
N GLU A 221 16.23 14.32 1.96
CA GLU A 221 16.12 15.70 2.48
C GLU A 221 17.24 16.05 3.49
N ALA A 222 18.00 15.05 3.94
CA ALA A 222 19.10 15.24 4.88
C ALA A 222 20.30 15.97 4.19
N PRO A 223 21.09 16.77 4.93
CA PRO A 223 22.23 17.50 4.36
C PRO A 223 23.37 16.58 3.89
N ARG A 224 23.34 15.32 4.25
CA ARG A 224 24.28 14.27 3.86
C ARG A 224 23.56 12.94 3.73
N LEU A 225 23.99 12.14 2.77
CA LEU A 225 23.48 10.79 2.59
C LEU A 225 24.03 9.87 3.71
N LEU A 226 23.15 9.44 4.62
CA LEU A 226 23.53 8.51 5.65
C LEU A 226 23.68 7.11 5.03
N VAL A 227 24.87 6.51 5.21
CA VAL A 227 25.15 5.13 4.82
C VAL A 227 25.53 4.36 6.06
N VAL A 228 24.91 3.22 6.26
CA VAL A 228 25.24 2.33 7.38
C VAL A 228 26.38 1.41 6.95
N SER A 229 27.48 1.38 7.74
CA SER A 229 28.66 0.56 7.41
C SER A 229 28.28 -0.91 7.23
N GLY A 230 28.69 -1.48 6.10
CA GLY A 230 28.43 -2.88 5.75
C GLY A 230 27.03 -3.15 5.19
N SER A 231 26.15 -2.14 5.07
CA SER A 231 24.89 -2.29 4.38
C SER A 231 25.08 -2.22 2.85
N ARG A 232 24.19 -2.92 2.15
CA ARG A 232 24.11 -2.88 0.68
C ARG A 232 22.64 -2.78 0.28
N PRO A 233 22.00 -1.63 0.50
CA PRO A 233 20.62 -1.42 0.09
C PRO A 233 20.52 -1.47 -1.44
N ARG A 234 19.37 -1.91 -1.92
CA ARG A 234 18.94 -1.79 -3.30
C ARG A 234 17.80 -0.81 -3.35
N TRP A 235 17.95 0.23 -4.17
CA TRP A 235 16.99 1.33 -4.23
C TRP A 235 16.07 1.14 -5.40
N GLN A 236 14.78 1.05 -5.12
CA GLN A 236 13.75 0.89 -6.14
C GLN A 236 12.63 1.87 -5.90
N PHE A 237 12.14 2.45 -6.98
CA PHE A 237 11.16 3.52 -6.95
C PHE A 237 9.91 3.14 -7.72
N CYS A 238 8.80 3.79 -7.37
CA CYS A 238 7.54 3.76 -8.08
C CYS A 238 7.09 5.21 -8.27
N HIS A 239 7.04 5.69 -9.51
CA HIS A 239 6.51 7.02 -9.76
C HIS A 239 4.99 7.04 -9.56
N VAL A 240 4.45 8.16 -9.06
CA VAL A 240 2.99 8.29 -8.79
C VAL A 240 2.14 8.06 -10.05
N ASP A 241 2.63 8.38 -11.25
CA ASP A 241 1.93 8.11 -12.50
C ASP A 241 1.86 6.61 -12.82
N ASP A 242 2.93 5.88 -12.57
CA ASP A 242 2.98 4.43 -12.74
C ASP A 242 2.05 3.74 -11.74
N LEU A 243 2.04 4.18 -10.48
CA LEU A 243 1.09 3.69 -9.49
C LEU A 243 -0.36 3.97 -9.91
N ALA A 244 -0.65 5.18 -10.36
CA ALA A 244 -2.00 5.54 -10.81
C ALA A 244 -2.46 4.66 -11.99
N SER A 245 -1.60 4.42 -12.97
CA SER A 245 -1.90 3.57 -14.12
C SER A 245 -2.11 2.09 -13.69
N ALA A 246 -1.31 1.57 -12.76
CA ALA A 246 -1.47 0.22 -12.22
C ALA A 246 -2.77 0.05 -11.43
N LEU A 247 -3.16 1.06 -10.64
CA LEU A 247 -4.45 1.09 -9.93
C LEU A 247 -5.64 1.10 -10.89
N VAL A 248 -5.56 1.83 -12.01
CA VAL A 248 -6.57 1.79 -13.08
C VAL A 248 -6.62 0.38 -13.71
N TYR A 249 -5.48 -0.27 -13.93
CA TYR A 249 -5.41 -1.65 -14.41
C TYR A 249 -6.14 -2.63 -13.47
N ALA A 250 -5.93 -2.50 -12.15
CA ALA A 250 -6.60 -3.29 -11.15
C ALA A 250 -8.12 -3.00 -11.09
N ALA A 251 -8.52 -1.72 -11.18
CA ALA A 251 -9.92 -1.32 -11.20
C ALA A 251 -10.69 -1.90 -12.39
N LEU A 252 -10.05 -1.96 -13.56
CA LEU A 252 -10.62 -2.55 -14.76
C LEU A 252 -10.62 -4.10 -14.74
N GLY A 253 -10.10 -4.72 -13.67
CA GLY A 253 -10.08 -6.16 -13.49
C GLY A 253 -9.09 -6.90 -14.39
N LYS A 254 -8.05 -6.22 -14.83
CA LYS A 254 -6.99 -6.82 -15.65
C LYS A 254 -6.00 -7.63 -14.79
N VAL A 255 -5.99 -7.40 -13.50
CA VAL A 255 -5.20 -8.14 -12.49
C VAL A 255 -6.04 -8.39 -11.24
N GLU A 256 -5.74 -9.47 -10.53
CA GLU A 256 -6.40 -9.87 -9.28
C GLU A 256 -5.38 -10.36 -8.26
N GLY A 257 -5.78 -10.40 -7.00
CA GLY A 257 -4.92 -10.83 -5.89
C GLY A 257 -3.89 -9.76 -5.52
N VAL A 258 -2.70 -10.18 -5.11
CA VAL A 258 -1.61 -9.28 -4.76
C VAL A 258 -0.80 -8.94 -6.00
N VAL A 259 -0.52 -7.65 -6.22
CA VAL A 259 0.37 -7.16 -7.28
C VAL A 259 1.35 -6.14 -6.72
N THR A 260 2.58 -6.17 -7.19
CA THR A 260 3.61 -5.19 -6.87
C THR A 260 3.77 -4.17 -8.00
N VAL A 261 4.12 -2.94 -7.68
CA VAL A 261 4.31 -1.85 -8.65
C VAL A 261 5.66 -1.18 -8.41
N ALA A 262 6.53 -1.24 -9.40
CA ALA A 262 7.86 -0.63 -9.33
C ALA A 262 8.43 -0.37 -10.73
N SER A 263 9.42 0.51 -10.83
CA SER A 263 10.32 0.59 -11.98
C SER A 263 11.09 -0.73 -12.14
N GLU A 264 11.50 -1.06 -13.37
CA GLU A 264 12.27 -2.29 -13.63
C GLU A 264 13.68 -2.20 -13.03
N GLY A 265 14.13 -3.31 -12.42
CA GLY A 265 15.44 -3.37 -11.75
C GLY A 265 15.49 -2.53 -10.46
N TRP A 266 16.67 -2.06 -10.13
CA TRP A 266 16.96 -1.20 -8.96
C TRP A 266 18.27 -0.45 -9.19
N LEU A 267 18.53 0.54 -8.35
CA LEU A 267 19.84 1.21 -8.27
C LEU A 267 20.65 0.62 -7.11
N GLU A 268 21.92 0.39 -7.32
CA GLU A 268 22.86 0.08 -6.24
C GLU A 268 23.22 1.35 -5.46
N GLN A 269 23.82 1.19 -4.28
CA GLN A 269 24.14 2.32 -3.40
C GLN A 269 25.06 3.33 -4.08
N GLU A 270 26.06 2.87 -4.82
CA GLU A 270 27.03 3.68 -5.51
C GLU A 270 26.39 4.55 -6.60
N GLU A 271 25.41 4.00 -7.34
CA GLU A 271 24.66 4.75 -8.35
C GLU A 271 23.82 5.86 -7.73
N VAL A 272 23.18 5.58 -6.58
CA VAL A 272 22.42 6.59 -5.82
C VAL A 272 23.34 7.70 -5.28
N GLU A 273 24.54 7.36 -4.81
CA GLU A 273 25.55 8.34 -4.37
C GLU A 273 25.98 9.25 -5.53
N GLU A 274 26.23 8.68 -6.70
CA GLU A 274 26.62 9.41 -7.91
C GLU A 274 25.50 10.34 -8.40
N LEU A 275 24.30 9.79 -8.57
CA LEU A 275 23.13 10.52 -9.08
C LEU A 275 22.69 11.65 -8.14
N SER A 276 22.73 11.42 -6.82
CA SER A 276 22.33 12.44 -5.84
C SER A 276 23.35 13.54 -5.66
N GLY A 277 24.65 13.26 -5.92
CA GLY A 277 25.76 14.17 -5.61
C GLY A 277 25.88 14.50 -4.12
N MET A 278 25.16 13.82 -3.25
CA MET A 278 25.17 14.06 -1.80
C MET A 278 26.45 13.56 -1.17
N ARG A 279 26.96 14.32 -0.20
CA ARG A 279 28.14 13.87 0.56
C ARG A 279 27.78 12.71 1.48
N ARG A 280 28.43 11.58 1.28
CA ARG A 280 28.29 10.38 2.12
C ARG A 280 28.67 10.67 3.58
N MET A 281 27.88 10.17 4.51
CA MET A 281 28.14 10.12 5.94
C MET A 281 27.98 8.66 6.41
N GLU A 282 29.08 7.98 6.61
CA GLU A 282 29.05 6.58 7.01
C GLU A 282 29.05 6.43 8.53
N LEU A 283 28.11 5.62 9.06
CA LEU A 283 28.00 5.30 10.49
C LEU A 283 27.91 3.79 10.72
N PRO A 284 28.55 3.25 11.77
CA PRO A 284 28.29 1.88 12.21
C PRO A 284 26.82 1.66 12.54
N ALA A 285 26.28 0.47 12.25
CA ALA A 285 24.87 0.13 12.46
C ALA A 285 24.40 0.39 13.90
N SER A 286 25.22 0.02 14.90
CA SER A 286 24.91 0.24 16.32
C SER A 286 24.74 1.72 16.69
N LEU A 287 25.51 2.61 16.05
CA LEU A 287 25.40 4.06 16.27
C LEU A 287 24.20 4.64 15.54
N ALA A 288 23.95 4.22 14.30
CA ALA A 288 22.82 4.68 13.51
C ALA A 288 21.50 4.29 14.17
N LEU A 289 21.30 3.00 14.48
CA LEU A 289 20.09 2.49 15.12
C LEU A 289 19.90 3.05 16.54
N GLY A 290 20.97 3.06 17.37
CA GLY A 290 20.89 3.59 18.73
C GLY A 290 20.59 5.09 18.78
N THR A 291 21.02 5.87 17.77
CA THR A 291 20.68 7.29 17.65
C THR A 291 19.24 7.47 17.19
N ALA A 292 18.80 6.73 16.16
CA ALA A 292 17.43 6.77 15.69
C ALA A 292 16.43 6.40 16.80
N GLU A 293 16.69 5.32 17.55
CA GLU A 293 15.89 4.87 18.69
C GLU A 293 15.77 5.94 19.79
N ARG A 294 16.90 6.58 20.14
CA ARG A 294 16.88 7.64 21.16
C ARG A 294 16.07 8.86 20.69
N LEU A 295 16.24 9.28 19.43
CA LEU A 295 15.54 10.41 18.87
C LEU A 295 14.03 10.14 18.75
N HIS A 296 13.65 8.94 18.33
CA HIS A 296 12.25 8.53 18.28
C HIS A 296 11.61 8.51 19.67
N ARG A 297 12.29 7.92 20.66
CA ARG A 297 11.81 7.87 22.06
C ARG A 297 11.64 9.26 22.68
N LEU A 298 12.44 10.24 22.24
CA LEU A 298 12.31 11.64 22.66
C LEU A 298 11.26 12.42 21.84
N GLY A 299 10.54 11.78 20.91
CA GLY A 299 9.58 12.43 20.02
C GLY A 299 10.22 13.38 19.01
N LEU A 300 11.54 13.27 18.77
CA LEU A 300 12.27 14.13 17.85
C LEU A 300 12.21 13.63 16.40
N THR A 301 11.86 12.37 16.19
CA THR A 301 11.66 11.77 14.87
C THR A 301 10.32 11.05 14.81
N PRO A 302 9.55 11.19 13.71
CA PRO A 302 8.25 10.53 13.58
C PRO A 302 8.38 9.02 13.33
N ALA A 303 9.43 8.60 12.63
CA ALA A 303 9.64 7.21 12.27
C ALA A 303 10.35 6.41 13.37
N PRO A 304 9.93 5.17 13.66
CA PRO A 304 10.64 4.28 14.56
C PRO A 304 12.03 3.91 13.99
N ALA A 305 12.95 3.53 14.87
CA ALA A 305 14.31 3.15 14.45
C ALA A 305 14.32 1.95 13.50
N GLY A 306 13.32 1.06 13.60
CA GLY A 306 13.15 -0.09 12.71
C GLY A 306 13.01 0.30 11.23
N ASP A 307 12.44 1.46 10.94
CA ASP A 307 12.28 1.93 9.57
C ASP A 307 13.62 2.27 8.89
N LEU A 308 14.71 2.47 9.66
CA LEU A 308 16.04 2.62 9.11
C LEU A 308 16.52 1.36 8.35
N ALA A 309 15.96 0.20 8.67
CA ALA A 309 16.27 -1.05 7.99
C ALA A 309 16.00 -0.96 6.47
N TYR A 310 14.99 -0.19 6.05
CA TYR A 310 14.65 0.01 4.63
C TYR A 310 15.72 0.79 3.86
N THR A 311 16.65 1.45 4.54
CA THR A 311 17.84 2.07 3.94
C THR A 311 19.09 1.20 4.07
N MET A 312 18.98 0.00 4.64
CA MET A 312 20.11 -0.89 4.92
C MET A 312 20.05 -2.20 4.15
N HIS A 313 18.86 -2.72 3.91
CA HIS A 313 18.64 -4.05 3.35
C HIS A 313 17.75 -4.00 2.11
N GLY A 314 17.89 -4.98 1.22
CA GLY A 314 17.07 -5.07 0.01
C GLY A 314 15.63 -5.51 0.30
N TRP A 315 14.68 -4.88 -0.39
CA TRP A 315 13.24 -5.22 -0.36
C TRP A 315 12.55 -4.90 -1.70
N VAL A 316 13.33 -4.96 -2.79
CA VAL A 316 12.86 -4.68 -4.16
C VAL A 316 11.91 -5.77 -4.67
N VAL A 317 10.99 -5.39 -5.54
CA VAL A 317 9.89 -6.21 -6.04
C VAL A 317 9.85 -6.24 -7.58
N PRO A 318 9.35 -7.33 -8.23
CA PRO A 318 9.49 -7.50 -9.68
C PRO A 318 8.32 -7.00 -10.54
N SER A 319 7.16 -6.67 -9.98
CA SER A 319 5.91 -6.35 -10.71
C SER A 319 5.48 -7.41 -11.73
N THR A 320 5.70 -8.68 -11.43
CA THR A 320 5.55 -9.79 -12.39
C THR A 320 4.11 -9.92 -12.88
N ARG A 321 3.13 -9.97 -11.99
CA ARG A 321 1.72 -10.14 -12.33
C ARG A 321 1.16 -9.01 -13.19
N LEU A 322 1.55 -7.77 -12.91
CA LEU A 322 1.18 -6.62 -13.73
C LEU A 322 1.79 -6.70 -15.13
N ARG A 323 3.07 -7.08 -15.23
CA ARG A 323 3.76 -7.24 -16.52
C ARG A 323 3.16 -8.36 -17.35
N ASP A 324 2.80 -9.48 -16.74
CA ASP A 324 2.14 -10.60 -17.41
C ASP A 324 0.75 -10.22 -17.93
N ALA A 325 0.06 -9.31 -17.22
CA ALA A 325 -1.21 -8.71 -17.67
C ALA A 325 -1.03 -7.61 -18.75
N GLY A 326 0.19 -7.31 -19.17
CA GLY A 326 0.50 -6.33 -20.21
C GLY A 326 0.76 -4.91 -19.72
N TRP A 327 0.76 -4.65 -18.42
CA TRP A 327 1.18 -3.35 -17.88
C TRP A 327 2.71 -3.20 -17.91
N ARG A 328 3.19 -1.96 -18.10
CA ARG A 328 4.62 -1.63 -18.02
C ARG A 328 4.78 -0.28 -17.31
N PRO A 329 5.82 -0.12 -16.47
CA PRO A 329 6.18 1.18 -15.93
C PRO A 329 6.69 2.10 -17.07
N LEU A 330 6.39 3.38 -16.96
CA LEU A 330 6.91 4.42 -17.86
C LEU A 330 8.20 5.04 -17.32
N TRP A 331 8.39 4.98 -16.01
CA TRP A 331 9.53 5.58 -15.31
C TRP A 331 10.61 4.53 -15.03
N THR A 332 11.86 4.84 -15.37
CA THR A 332 13.02 4.08 -14.89
C THR A 332 13.36 4.50 -13.46
N ASN A 333 14.19 3.69 -12.75
CA ASN A 333 14.63 4.06 -11.40
C ASN A 333 15.41 5.37 -11.38
N GLU A 334 16.23 5.65 -12.40
CA GLU A 334 17.00 6.88 -12.51
C GLU A 334 16.09 8.09 -12.68
N LEU A 335 15.09 8.02 -13.57
CA LEU A 335 14.14 9.12 -13.78
C LEU A 335 13.26 9.35 -12.56
N ALA A 336 12.78 8.28 -11.93
CA ALA A 336 11.99 8.33 -10.72
C ALA A 336 12.80 8.91 -9.55
N PHE A 337 14.08 8.55 -9.45
CA PHE A 337 14.99 9.12 -8.45
C PHE A 337 15.31 10.59 -8.73
N ALA A 338 15.51 10.97 -9.99
CA ALA A 338 15.69 12.38 -10.35
C ALA A 338 14.46 13.23 -9.97
N ALA A 339 13.23 12.73 -10.21
CA ALA A 339 12.01 13.39 -9.77
C ALA A 339 11.95 13.54 -8.23
N LEU A 340 12.39 12.52 -7.48
CA LEU A 340 12.53 12.62 -6.03
C LEU A 340 13.48 13.74 -5.63
N LEU A 341 14.67 13.80 -6.24
CA LEU A 341 15.68 14.83 -5.92
C LEU A 341 15.16 16.25 -6.22
N GLU A 342 14.39 16.42 -7.29
CA GLU A 342 13.72 17.69 -7.60
C GLU A 342 12.65 18.03 -6.55
N ASP A 343 11.82 17.08 -6.16
CA ASP A 343 10.75 17.27 -5.15
C ASP A 343 11.30 17.64 -3.78
N VAL A 344 12.46 17.09 -3.39
CA VAL A 344 13.08 17.38 -2.09
C VAL A 344 14.02 18.58 -2.15
N ALA A 345 14.30 19.13 -3.33
CA ALA A 345 15.18 20.29 -3.48
C ALA A 345 14.68 21.47 -2.63
N GLY A 346 15.55 21.99 -1.78
CA GLY A 346 15.23 23.08 -0.86
C GLY A 346 14.41 22.68 0.38
N ARG A 347 14.08 21.40 0.54
CA ARG A 347 13.57 20.86 1.81
C ARG A 347 14.74 20.43 2.68
N HIS A 348 14.57 20.54 3.99
CA HIS A 348 15.57 20.11 4.95
C HIS A 348 14.93 19.25 6.01
N ALA A 349 15.35 18.01 6.10
CA ALA A 349 15.00 17.12 7.18
C ALA A 349 16.24 16.74 8.00
N LEU A 350 16.05 16.60 9.31
CA LEU A 350 17.04 16.03 10.19
C LEU A 350 16.44 14.77 10.82
N VAL A 351 17.05 13.62 10.53
CA VAL A 351 16.59 12.31 11.02
C VAL A 351 15.08 12.12 10.78
N ALA A 352 14.68 12.19 9.50
CA ALA A 352 13.30 12.06 9.01
C ALA A 352 12.27 13.09 9.53
N ARG A 353 12.69 14.14 10.25
CA ARG A 353 11.82 15.25 10.64
C ARG A 353 12.08 16.47 9.76
N ARG A 354 11.06 16.96 9.04
CA ARG A 354 11.14 18.21 8.28
C ARG A 354 11.27 19.40 9.21
N LEU A 355 12.23 20.28 8.92
CA LEU A 355 12.45 21.50 9.66
C LEU A 355 11.64 22.63 9.01
N GLY A 356 10.83 23.33 9.80
CA GLY A 356 10.12 24.53 9.34
C GLY A 356 11.09 25.65 8.95
N ARG A 357 10.66 26.55 8.04
CA ARG A 357 11.49 27.70 7.61
C ARG A 357 12.02 28.57 8.77
N LYS A 358 11.25 28.65 9.88
CA LYS A 358 11.67 29.38 11.09
C LYS A 358 12.71 28.62 11.91
N ASP A 359 12.66 27.31 11.90
CA ASP A 359 13.62 26.47 12.63
C ASP A 359 14.95 26.38 11.89
N ALA A 360 14.94 26.42 10.55
CA ALA A 360 16.14 26.41 9.71
C ALA A 360 17.00 27.68 9.88
N THR A 361 16.40 28.85 10.15
CA THR A 361 17.13 30.10 10.38
C THR A 361 17.75 30.18 11.76
N THR A 362 17.12 29.59 12.78
CA THR A 362 17.68 29.51 14.14
C THR A 362 18.70 28.37 14.29
N LEU A 363 18.52 27.27 13.56
CA LEU A 363 19.46 26.16 13.49
C LEU A 363 20.63 26.42 12.54
N GLY A 364 20.52 27.35 11.60
CA GLY A 364 21.63 27.76 10.71
C GLY A 364 22.87 28.25 11.44
N ALA A 365 22.70 28.88 12.60
CA ALA A 365 23.81 29.29 13.49
C ALA A 365 24.07 28.26 14.63
N ALA A 366 23.02 27.60 15.17
CA ALA A 366 23.15 26.68 16.30
C ALA A 366 23.11 25.18 15.87
N GLY A 367 22.42 24.83 14.79
CA GLY A 367 22.24 23.45 14.37
C GLY A 367 23.45 22.85 13.66
N ALA A 368 24.24 23.69 12.96
CA ALA A 368 25.57 23.28 12.51
C ALA A 368 26.48 22.96 13.71
N THR A 369 26.28 23.65 14.83
CA THR A 369 27.02 23.41 16.07
C THR A 369 26.52 22.16 16.80
N VAL A 370 25.22 21.86 16.82
CA VAL A 370 24.66 20.67 17.48
C VAL A 370 24.93 19.40 16.66
N ALA A 371 24.82 19.45 15.33
CA ALA A 371 25.24 18.34 14.47
C ALA A 371 26.77 18.11 14.54
N LEU A 372 27.55 19.17 14.61
CA LEU A 372 29.02 19.11 14.79
C LEU A 372 29.40 18.70 16.23
N ILE A 373 28.71 19.17 17.25
CA ILE A 373 28.97 18.81 18.65
C ILE A 373 28.51 17.38 18.93
N GLY A 374 27.38 16.93 18.39
CA GLY A 374 26.94 15.53 18.45
C GLY A 374 27.96 14.60 17.79
N THR A 375 28.40 14.91 16.57
CA THR A 375 29.41 14.14 15.83
C THR A 375 30.80 14.27 16.47
N ALA A 376 31.21 15.46 16.92
CA ALA A 376 32.52 15.66 17.57
C ALA A 376 32.58 14.99 18.94
N ALA A 377 31.51 14.98 19.74
CA ALA A 377 31.44 14.28 21.01
C ALA A 377 31.48 12.74 20.82
N ILE A 378 30.83 12.24 19.78
CA ILE A 378 30.84 10.81 19.42
C ILE A 378 32.23 10.41 18.90
N VAL A 379 32.84 11.20 18.01
CA VAL A 379 34.19 10.95 17.49
C VAL A 379 35.24 11.04 18.62
N ARG A 380 35.09 12.00 19.53
CA ARG A 380 36.00 12.14 20.70
C ARG A 380 35.86 10.97 21.68
N LYS A 381 34.63 10.45 21.88
CA LYS A 381 34.38 9.29 22.74
C LYS A 381 34.89 7.98 22.12
N VAL A 382 34.82 7.86 20.80
CA VAL A 382 35.36 6.70 20.05
C VAL A 382 36.90 6.74 20.03
N ARG A 383 37.53 7.91 19.81
CA ARG A 383 38.99 8.07 19.91
C ARG A 383 39.51 7.77 21.33
N LYS A 384 38.81 8.24 22.38
CA LYS A 384 39.18 7.98 23.79
C LYS A 384 39.05 6.52 24.21
N ARG A 385 38.19 5.72 23.51
CA ARG A 385 38.06 4.26 23.73
C ARG A 385 39.08 3.44 22.94
N ARG A 386 39.69 4.00 21.90
CA ARG A 386 40.70 3.31 21.08
C ARG A 386 42.14 3.68 21.42
N GLY A 387 42.34 4.47 22.48
CA GLY A 387 43.69 4.78 22.98
C GLY A 387 44.59 5.57 22.02
N ILE A 388 43.96 6.37 21.09
CA ILE A 388 44.68 7.27 20.20
C ILE A 388 44.26 8.70 20.53
#